data_c2438f53f39ef3f471c09065a7defc84
#
_entry.id   c2438f53f39ef3f471c09065a7defc84
#
_cell.length_a   1.000
_cell.length_b   1.000
_cell.length_c   1.000
_cell.angle_alpha   90.00
_cell.angle_beta   90.00
_cell.angle_gamma   90.00
#
_symmetry.space_group_name_H-M   'P 1'
#
loop_
_entity.id
_entity.type
_entity.pdbx_description
1 polymer ?
#
loop_
_entity_poly.entity_id
_entity_poly.type
_entity_poly.pdbx_seq_one_letter_code
_entity_poly.pdbx_strand_id
1 'polypeptide(L)'
;GCKEIVLTGIEISSYQFDLLALLSELDRVDGLERIRLGSLDPFFIRKDVADALKTVEKLCPHFHISLQSGSSKILAAMRRRYNSQTAMEQILYLKSLFPDCNLFADVITGFPGETEEDFLETVRFLEAVRFLHVHIFPYSQRSGPAAAQVGGQIPKAVKKQRAAQLASMQASIKASLLSEFVSSGKKANVLFETWKDGFLKGHSENFIEFVCASDQNLRGKTGTVIPLSTDGETVTGYLSSSSSSASSM
;
A
#
# COMPACT_ATOMS: atom_id res chain seq x y z
N GLY A 1 -13.58 -19.78 9.43
CA GLY A 1 -14.07 -18.53 9.13
C GLY A 1 -13.02 -17.43 8.99
N CYS A 2 -12.06 -17.56 8.04
CA CYS A 2 -11.17 -16.45 7.68
C CYS A 2 -11.97 -15.38 6.94
N LYS A 3 -11.84 -14.11 7.34
CA LYS A 3 -12.57 -12.98 6.73
C LYS A 3 -11.78 -12.26 5.64
N GLU A 4 -10.46 -12.22 5.77
CA GLU A 4 -9.55 -11.61 4.83
C GLU A 4 -8.45 -12.59 4.44
N ILE A 5 -8.09 -12.62 3.16
CA ILE A 5 -6.90 -13.29 2.65
C ILE A 5 -5.96 -12.30 2.00
N VAL A 6 -4.68 -12.55 2.10
CA VAL A 6 -3.64 -11.78 1.43
C VAL A 6 -2.94 -12.69 0.44
N LEU A 7 -3.06 -12.39 -0.85
CA LEU A 7 -2.28 -13.05 -1.88
C LEU A 7 -0.89 -12.43 -1.90
N THR A 8 0.12 -13.21 -1.59
CA THR A 8 1.50 -12.73 -1.48
C THR A 8 2.46 -13.59 -2.27
N GLY A 9 3.60 -13.02 -2.63
CA GLY A 9 4.70 -13.65 -3.34
C GLY A 9 5.79 -12.61 -3.58
N ILE A 10 6.96 -13.06 -4.07
CA ILE A 10 8.05 -12.15 -4.44
C ILE A 10 7.59 -11.18 -5.55
N GLU A 11 6.82 -11.70 -6.49
CA GLU A 11 6.17 -10.94 -7.58
C GLU A 11 4.88 -11.69 -7.96
N ILE A 12 3.74 -11.26 -7.41
CA ILE A 12 2.45 -11.92 -7.68
C ILE A 12 2.00 -11.76 -9.13
N SER A 13 2.49 -10.71 -9.81
CA SER A 13 2.25 -10.49 -11.23
C SER A 13 2.91 -11.53 -12.15
N SER A 14 3.85 -12.31 -11.62
CA SER A 14 4.50 -13.43 -12.34
C SER A 14 3.87 -14.79 -12.03
N TYR A 15 2.69 -14.80 -11.38
CA TYR A 15 1.96 -16.03 -11.13
C TYR A 15 1.73 -16.79 -12.43
N GLN A 16 2.19 -18.05 -12.47
CA GLN A 16 2.24 -18.86 -13.71
C GLN A 16 0.86 -19.19 -14.30
N PHE A 17 -0.20 -19.06 -13.50
CA PHE A 17 -1.58 -19.18 -13.94
C PHE A 17 -2.18 -17.77 -14.03
N ASP A 18 -3.44 -17.67 -14.44
CA ASP A 18 -4.14 -16.39 -14.57
C ASP A 18 -4.52 -15.84 -13.17
N LEU A 19 -3.88 -14.75 -12.74
CA LEU A 19 -4.17 -14.09 -11.46
C LEU A 19 -5.60 -13.52 -11.42
N LEU A 20 -6.10 -13.00 -12.56
CA LEU A 20 -7.45 -12.44 -12.62
C LEU A 20 -8.51 -13.52 -12.52
N ALA A 21 -8.27 -14.69 -13.13
CA ALA A 21 -9.13 -15.85 -12.97
C ALA A 21 -9.15 -16.34 -11.51
N LEU A 22 -7.98 -16.40 -10.85
CA LEU A 22 -7.89 -16.73 -9.43
C LEU A 22 -8.70 -15.75 -8.57
N LEU A 23 -8.57 -14.46 -8.81
CA LEU A 23 -9.32 -13.44 -8.07
C LEU A 23 -10.83 -13.59 -8.28
N SER A 24 -11.28 -13.87 -9.48
CA SER A 24 -12.69 -14.12 -9.79
C SER A 24 -13.24 -15.34 -9.05
N GLU A 25 -12.46 -16.41 -8.90
CA GLU A 25 -12.87 -17.59 -8.14
C GLU A 25 -12.91 -17.29 -6.63
N LEU A 26 -11.92 -16.55 -6.10
CA LEU A 26 -11.89 -16.15 -4.70
C LEU A 26 -13.02 -15.19 -4.34
N ASP A 27 -13.45 -14.35 -5.27
CA ASP A 27 -14.57 -13.42 -5.10
C ASP A 27 -15.90 -14.15 -4.82
N ARG A 28 -16.04 -15.39 -5.30
CA ARG A 28 -17.22 -16.25 -5.11
C ARG A 28 -17.21 -17.07 -3.81
N VAL A 29 -16.09 -17.06 -3.07
CA VAL A 29 -15.95 -17.89 -1.86
C VAL A 29 -16.85 -17.35 -0.75
N ASP A 30 -17.78 -18.15 -0.27
CA ASP A 30 -18.68 -17.80 0.82
C ASP A 30 -17.92 -17.57 2.14
N GLY A 31 -18.30 -16.52 2.85
CA GLY A 31 -17.71 -16.15 4.14
C GLY A 31 -16.37 -15.42 4.05
N LEU A 32 -15.73 -15.36 2.87
CA LEU A 32 -14.61 -14.47 2.59
C LEU A 32 -15.17 -13.05 2.31
N GLU A 33 -14.67 -12.05 3.02
CA GLU A 33 -15.14 -10.66 2.90
C GLU A 33 -14.14 -9.79 2.15
N ARG A 34 -12.83 -10.12 2.21
CA ARG A 34 -11.76 -9.27 1.68
C ARG A 34 -10.66 -10.09 1.01
N ILE A 35 -10.19 -9.57 -0.11
CA ILE A 35 -9.01 -10.07 -0.81
C ILE A 35 -8.01 -8.93 -0.90
N ARG A 36 -6.80 -9.13 -0.42
CA ARG A 36 -5.71 -8.16 -0.48
C ARG A 36 -4.58 -8.67 -1.35
N LEU A 37 -4.04 -7.80 -2.19
CA LEU A 37 -2.90 -8.12 -3.03
C LEU A 37 -1.60 -7.69 -2.36
N GLY A 38 -0.58 -8.52 -2.44
CA GLY A 38 0.80 -8.14 -2.17
C GLY A 38 1.38 -7.25 -3.28
N SER A 39 2.71 -7.25 -3.41
CA SER A 39 3.40 -6.32 -4.29
C SER A 39 3.07 -6.54 -5.78
N LEU A 40 2.62 -5.48 -6.43
CA LEU A 40 2.36 -5.39 -7.87
C LEU A 40 3.51 -4.67 -8.57
N ASP A 41 4.03 -5.27 -9.64
CA ASP A 41 4.95 -4.56 -10.53
C ASP A 41 4.16 -3.55 -11.38
N PRO A 42 4.61 -2.29 -11.55
CA PRO A 42 3.94 -1.31 -12.41
C PRO A 42 3.67 -1.83 -13.83
N PHE A 43 4.56 -2.62 -14.40
CA PHE A 43 4.37 -3.22 -15.73
C PHE A 43 3.11 -4.11 -15.82
N PHE A 44 2.67 -4.69 -14.70
CA PHE A 44 1.45 -5.51 -14.64
C PHE A 44 0.19 -4.64 -14.61
N ILE A 45 0.24 -3.44 -14.05
CA ILE A 45 -0.94 -2.56 -13.83
C ILE A 45 -1.35 -1.85 -15.13
N ARG A 46 -1.46 -2.61 -16.23
CA ARG A 46 -1.99 -2.06 -17.50
C ARG A 46 -3.48 -1.77 -17.36
N LYS A 47 -3.99 -0.95 -18.28
CA LYS A 47 -5.39 -0.52 -18.26
C LYS A 47 -6.37 -1.71 -18.24
N ASP A 48 -6.15 -2.72 -19.08
CA ASP A 48 -6.96 -3.93 -19.14
C ASP A 48 -6.97 -4.70 -17.82
N VAL A 49 -5.82 -4.79 -17.15
CA VAL A 49 -5.69 -5.43 -15.83
C VAL A 49 -6.38 -4.60 -14.76
N ALA A 50 -6.15 -3.28 -14.72
CA ALA A 50 -6.78 -2.39 -13.74
C ALA A 50 -8.31 -2.40 -13.87
N ASP A 51 -8.84 -2.40 -15.09
CA ASP A 51 -10.28 -2.53 -15.35
C ASP A 51 -10.82 -3.87 -14.84
N ALA A 52 -10.09 -4.98 -15.06
CA ALA A 52 -10.46 -6.29 -14.55
C ALA A 52 -10.41 -6.36 -13.01
N LEU A 53 -9.38 -5.78 -12.36
CA LEU A 53 -9.31 -5.69 -10.91
C LEU A 53 -10.54 -4.98 -10.31
N LYS A 54 -11.07 -3.97 -11.01
CA LYS A 54 -12.26 -3.22 -10.58
C LYS A 54 -13.52 -4.08 -10.52
N THR A 55 -13.58 -5.19 -11.24
CA THR A 55 -14.74 -6.10 -11.24
C THR A 55 -14.77 -7.07 -10.06
N VAL A 56 -13.67 -7.17 -9.29
CA VAL A 56 -13.57 -8.05 -8.11
C VAL A 56 -14.13 -7.31 -6.90
N GLU A 57 -15.31 -7.70 -6.43
CA GLU A 57 -16.05 -6.97 -5.38
C GLU A 57 -15.35 -6.99 -4.02
N LYS A 58 -14.73 -8.11 -3.66
CA LYS A 58 -14.02 -8.29 -2.38
C LYS A 58 -12.60 -7.75 -2.38
N LEU A 59 -12.12 -7.20 -3.53
CA LEU A 59 -10.78 -6.65 -3.61
C LEU A 59 -10.66 -5.38 -2.76
N CYS A 60 -9.75 -5.42 -1.80
CA CYS A 60 -9.45 -4.27 -0.98
C CYS A 60 -8.87 -3.13 -1.82
N PRO A 61 -9.34 -1.88 -1.66
CA PRO A 61 -8.78 -0.71 -2.35
C PRO A 61 -7.44 -0.30 -1.70
N HIS A 62 -6.51 -1.23 -1.71
CA HIS A 62 -5.15 -1.06 -1.23
C HIS A 62 -4.19 -1.80 -2.17
N PHE A 63 -3.22 -1.09 -2.72
CA PHE A 63 -2.28 -1.66 -3.67
C PHE A 63 -0.85 -1.33 -3.26
N HIS A 64 -0.04 -2.37 -3.14
CA HIS A 64 1.38 -2.24 -2.86
C HIS A 64 2.15 -2.32 -4.18
N ILE A 65 2.92 -1.29 -4.50
CA ILE A 65 3.58 -1.09 -5.78
C ILE A 65 5.10 -1.29 -5.63
N SER A 66 5.67 -2.26 -6.34
CA SER A 66 7.12 -2.47 -6.43
C SER A 66 7.76 -1.40 -7.34
N LEU A 67 7.63 -0.11 -6.94
CA LEU A 67 8.08 1.03 -7.76
C LEU A 67 9.60 1.08 -7.96
N GLN A 68 10.36 0.82 -6.91
CA GLN A 68 11.82 0.80 -6.82
C GLN A 68 12.51 2.16 -7.00
N SER A 69 12.11 2.99 -7.97
CA SER A 69 12.62 4.35 -8.20
C SER A 69 11.63 5.17 -9.01
N GLY A 70 11.65 6.48 -8.86
CA GLY A 70 10.95 7.42 -9.73
C GLY A 70 11.79 7.92 -10.92
N SER A 71 13.07 7.52 -11.04
CA SER A 71 13.93 7.89 -12.16
C SER A 71 13.97 6.81 -13.24
N SER A 72 13.62 7.19 -14.48
CA SER A 72 13.67 6.29 -15.64
C SER A 72 15.06 5.71 -15.88
N LYS A 73 16.12 6.51 -15.65
CA LYS A 73 17.52 6.06 -15.75
C LYS A 73 17.83 4.96 -14.73
N ILE A 74 17.41 5.13 -13.48
CA ILE A 74 17.65 4.16 -12.43
C ILE A 74 16.81 2.90 -12.63
N LEU A 75 15.54 3.04 -13.04
CA LEU A 75 14.70 1.90 -13.41
C LEU A 75 15.32 1.06 -14.53
N ALA A 76 15.85 1.70 -15.57
CA ALA A 76 16.58 1.01 -16.64
C ALA A 76 17.84 0.30 -16.13
N ALA A 77 18.63 0.95 -15.24
CA ALA A 77 19.81 0.34 -14.60
C ALA A 77 19.42 -0.86 -13.71
N MET A 78 18.25 -0.84 -13.09
CA MET A 78 17.66 -1.97 -12.35
C MET A 78 17.03 -3.03 -13.27
N ARG A 79 17.07 -2.83 -14.60
CA ARG A 79 16.48 -3.71 -15.62
C ARG A 79 14.95 -3.86 -15.45
N ARG A 80 14.27 -2.78 -15.04
CA ARG A 80 12.81 -2.77 -14.99
C ARG A 80 12.22 -2.64 -16.39
N ARG A 81 11.04 -3.23 -16.59
CA ARG A 81 10.32 -3.27 -17.89
C ARG A 81 9.42 -2.04 -18.13
N TYR A 82 9.50 -1.05 -17.24
CA TYR A 82 8.76 0.21 -17.28
C TYR A 82 9.70 1.38 -17.01
N ASN A 83 9.31 2.55 -17.43
CA ASN A 83 9.94 3.83 -17.07
C ASN A 83 9.06 4.62 -16.07
N SER A 84 9.57 5.74 -15.57
CA SER A 84 8.86 6.57 -14.58
C SER A 84 7.51 7.08 -15.11
N GLN A 85 7.46 7.53 -16.36
CA GLN A 85 6.22 8.04 -16.96
C GLN A 85 5.16 6.95 -17.06
N THR A 86 5.50 5.79 -17.61
CA THR A 86 4.58 4.65 -17.71
C THR A 86 4.06 4.22 -16.33
N ALA A 87 4.95 4.13 -15.33
CA ALA A 87 4.55 3.80 -13.97
C ALA A 87 3.56 4.83 -13.40
N MET A 88 3.84 6.13 -13.60
CA MET A 88 2.95 7.20 -13.16
C MET A 88 1.57 7.10 -13.80
N GLU A 89 1.51 6.95 -15.13
CA GLU A 89 0.26 6.84 -15.87
C GLU A 89 -0.59 5.66 -15.39
N GLN A 90 0.03 4.49 -15.23
CA GLN A 90 -0.65 3.27 -14.77
C GLN A 90 -1.14 3.39 -13.34
N ILE A 91 -0.34 3.93 -12.43
CA ILE A 91 -0.72 4.13 -11.01
C ILE A 91 -1.84 5.16 -10.89
N LEU A 92 -1.78 6.27 -11.63
CA LEU A 92 -2.84 7.27 -11.60
C LEU A 92 -4.13 6.74 -12.23
N TYR A 93 -4.03 5.91 -13.27
CA TYR A 93 -5.20 5.23 -13.82
C TYR A 93 -5.85 4.30 -12.80
N LEU A 94 -5.05 3.47 -12.11
CA LEU A 94 -5.55 2.61 -11.03
C LEU A 94 -6.25 3.43 -9.94
N LYS A 95 -5.65 4.56 -9.50
CA LYS A 95 -6.29 5.47 -8.53
C LYS A 95 -7.62 6.04 -9.03
N SER A 96 -7.75 6.32 -10.32
CA SER A 96 -9.00 6.84 -10.88
C SER A 96 -10.14 5.81 -10.83
N LEU A 97 -9.83 4.52 -10.93
CA LEU A 97 -10.80 3.44 -10.79
C LEU A 97 -11.17 3.15 -9.32
N PHE A 98 -10.24 3.41 -8.40
CA PHE A 98 -10.39 3.17 -6.97
C PHE A 98 -10.14 4.48 -6.20
N PRO A 99 -11.07 5.45 -6.21
CA PRO A 99 -10.81 6.80 -5.66
C PRO A 99 -10.52 6.83 -4.16
N ASP A 100 -10.98 5.84 -3.41
CA ASP A 100 -10.71 5.71 -1.98
C ASP A 100 -9.51 4.79 -1.67
N CYS A 101 -8.72 4.39 -2.68
CA CYS A 101 -7.59 3.50 -2.46
C CYS A 101 -6.41 4.21 -1.80
N ASN A 102 -5.72 3.46 -0.98
CA ASN A 102 -4.39 3.80 -0.51
C ASN A 102 -3.33 3.00 -1.26
N LEU A 103 -2.23 3.65 -1.56
CA LEU A 103 -1.09 3.05 -2.23
C LEU A 103 0.09 2.94 -1.28
N PHE A 104 0.76 1.81 -1.33
CA PHE A 104 2.06 1.56 -0.72
C PHE A 104 3.09 1.39 -1.81
N ALA A 105 4.36 1.67 -1.51
CA ALA A 105 5.45 1.43 -2.46
C ALA A 105 6.71 0.91 -1.79
N ASP A 106 7.52 0.17 -2.56
CA ASP A 106 8.91 -0.12 -2.25
C ASP A 106 9.81 0.81 -3.06
N VAL A 107 10.76 1.46 -2.40
CA VAL A 107 11.75 2.35 -3.05
C VAL A 107 13.15 2.05 -2.54
N ILE A 108 14.10 1.96 -3.46
CA ILE A 108 15.52 1.80 -3.17
C ILE A 108 16.22 3.15 -3.35
N THR A 109 16.97 3.61 -2.34
CA THR A 109 17.79 4.82 -2.42
C THR A 109 19.26 4.47 -2.54
N GLY A 110 20.00 5.28 -3.29
CA GLY A 110 21.44 5.11 -3.47
C GLY A 110 21.82 3.87 -4.28
N PHE A 111 21.00 3.55 -5.28
CA PHE A 111 21.38 2.55 -6.29
C PHE A 111 22.66 3.00 -7.02
N PRO A 112 23.58 2.10 -7.42
CA PRO A 112 24.81 2.48 -8.12
C PRO A 112 24.53 3.38 -9.33
N GLY A 113 25.21 4.53 -9.37
CA GLY A 113 25.06 5.53 -10.43
C GLY A 113 23.87 6.51 -10.25
N GLU A 114 23.13 6.43 -9.14
CA GLU A 114 22.06 7.38 -8.83
C GLU A 114 22.64 8.77 -8.53
N THR A 115 22.33 9.75 -9.36
CA THR A 115 22.71 11.15 -9.14
C THR A 115 21.73 11.82 -8.17
N GLU A 116 22.01 13.08 -7.79
CA GLU A 116 21.07 13.88 -7.01
C GLU A 116 19.79 14.15 -7.80
N GLU A 117 19.89 14.42 -9.10
CA GLU A 117 18.72 14.62 -9.96
C GLU A 117 17.85 13.36 -10.05
N ASP A 118 18.46 12.18 -10.22
CA ASP A 118 17.72 10.90 -10.22
C ASP A 118 16.97 10.69 -8.89
N PHE A 119 17.57 11.08 -7.77
CA PHE A 119 16.94 11.03 -6.46
C PHE A 119 15.78 12.02 -6.35
N LEU A 120 15.95 13.26 -6.83
CA LEU A 120 14.89 14.27 -6.86
C LEU A 120 13.73 13.88 -7.79
N GLU A 121 13.98 13.17 -8.89
CA GLU A 121 12.91 12.57 -9.70
C GLU A 121 12.07 11.60 -8.88
N THR A 122 12.71 10.78 -8.04
CA THR A 122 12.00 9.86 -7.13
C THR A 122 11.19 10.63 -6.09
N VAL A 123 11.74 11.69 -5.50
CA VAL A 123 11.00 12.57 -4.56
C VAL A 123 9.75 13.12 -5.22
N ARG A 124 9.89 13.76 -6.39
CA ARG A 124 8.75 14.33 -7.14
C ARG A 124 7.69 13.30 -7.51
N PHE A 125 8.11 12.09 -7.86
CA PHE A 125 7.19 11.00 -8.15
C PHE A 125 6.34 10.63 -6.93
N LEU A 126 6.97 10.44 -5.78
CA LEU A 126 6.30 10.08 -4.53
C LEU A 126 5.35 11.16 -4.04
N GLU A 127 5.74 12.44 -4.16
CA GLU A 127 4.89 13.59 -3.85
C GLU A 127 3.66 13.67 -4.75
N ALA A 128 3.82 13.44 -6.06
CA ALA A 128 2.73 13.49 -7.03
C ALA A 128 1.70 12.38 -6.81
N VAL A 129 2.14 11.16 -6.51
CA VAL A 129 1.24 10.02 -6.28
C VAL A 129 0.61 10.06 -4.89
N ARG A 130 1.32 10.54 -3.86
CA ARG A 130 0.90 10.57 -2.45
C ARG A 130 0.61 9.17 -1.93
N PHE A 131 1.64 8.36 -1.76
CA PHE A 131 1.52 7.04 -1.15
C PHE A 131 1.21 7.16 0.34
N LEU A 132 0.34 6.31 0.88
CA LEU A 132 0.08 6.26 2.32
C LEU A 132 1.29 5.71 3.08
N HIS A 133 2.05 4.81 2.47
CA HIS A 133 3.29 4.29 3.03
C HIS A 133 4.32 3.98 1.94
N VAL A 134 5.60 4.22 2.24
CA VAL A 134 6.72 3.84 1.38
C VAL A 134 7.76 3.08 2.20
N HIS A 135 8.02 1.85 1.83
CA HIS A 135 9.15 1.09 2.36
C HIS A 135 10.43 1.56 1.67
N ILE A 136 11.29 2.21 2.42
CA ILE A 136 12.51 2.83 1.91
C ILE A 136 13.71 1.95 2.25
N PHE A 137 14.37 1.45 1.22
CA PHE A 137 15.52 0.56 1.35
C PHE A 137 16.78 1.26 0.86
N PRO A 138 17.73 1.62 1.74
CA PRO A 138 19.06 1.99 1.30
C PRO A 138 19.68 0.81 0.53
N TYR A 139 20.17 1.06 -0.69
CA TYR A 139 20.76 0.00 -1.51
C TYR A 139 21.88 -0.72 -0.75
N SER A 140 21.75 -2.03 -0.67
CA SER A 140 22.76 -2.92 -0.11
C SER A 140 23.34 -3.81 -1.20
N GLN A 141 24.65 -3.78 -1.35
CA GLN A 141 25.35 -4.64 -2.30
C GLN A 141 25.22 -6.10 -1.84
N ARG A 142 24.67 -6.95 -2.70
CA ARG A 142 24.61 -8.39 -2.43
C ARG A 142 26.00 -9.00 -2.57
N SER A 143 26.29 -10.03 -1.77
CA SER A 143 27.51 -10.80 -1.88
C SER A 143 27.52 -11.57 -3.22
N GLY A 144 28.63 -11.52 -3.95
CA GLY A 144 28.83 -12.31 -5.16
C GLY A 144 29.67 -11.61 -6.22
N PRO A 145 30.24 -12.36 -7.17
CA PRO A 145 31.17 -11.81 -8.19
C PRO A 145 30.50 -10.73 -9.08
N ALA A 146 29.25 -10.90 -9.44
CA ALA A 146 28.53 -9.94 -10.26
C ALA A 146 28.26 -8.62 -9.52
N ALA A 147 27.99 -8.67 -8.22
CA ALA A 147 27.75 -7.47 -7.40
C ALA A 147 29.06 -6.68 -7.16
N ALA A 148 30.17 -7.34 -7.05
CA ALA A 148 31.47 -6.70 -6.85
C ALA A 148 31.90 -5.84 -8.06
N GLN A 149 31.38 -6.10 -9.25
CA GLN A 149 31.72 -5.41 -10.50
C GLN A 149 30.86 -4.18 -10.78
N VAL A 150 29.81 -3.90 -9.98
CA VAL A 150 28.95 -2.73 -10.20
C VAL A 150 29.68 -1.46 -9.73
N GLY A 151 30.20 -0.71 -10.69
CA GLY A 151 30.77 0.62 -10.47
C GLY A 151 29.75 1.65 -10.01
N GLY A 152 30.19 2.86 -9.63
CA GLY A 152 29.28 3.95 -9.27
C GLY A 152 28.61 3.79 -7.91
N GLN A 153 29.23 3.09 -6.97
CA GLN A 153 28.73 2.92 -5.61
C GLN A 153 28.54 4.26 -4.90
N ILE A 154 27.38 4.46 -4.32
CA ILE A 154 27.03 5.67 -3.55
C ILE A 154 27.55 5.51 -2.11
N PRO A 155 28.17 6.55 -1.52
CA PRO A 155 28.61 6.51 -0.13
C PRO A 155 27.49 6.21 0.84
N LYS A 156 27.77 5.42 1.89
CA LYS A 156 26.77 5.02 2.91
C LYS A 156 26.09 6.22 3.56
N ALA A 157 26.83 7.31 3.79
CA ALA A 157 26.28 8.55 4.36
C ALA A 157 25.20 9.16 3.45
N VAL A 158 25.45 9.22 2.12
CA VAL A 158 24.47 9.74 1.15
C VAL A 158 23.22 8.86 1.09
N LYS A 159 23.40 7.52 1.06
CA LYS A 159 22.24 6.59 1.11
C LYS A 159 21.38 6.83 2.34
N LYS A 160 22.02 6.98 3.52
CA LYS A 160 21.32 7.25 4.79
C LYS A 160 20.61 8.60 4.76
N GLN A 161 21.24 9.64 4.23
CA GLN A 161 20.66 10.97 4.09
C GLN A 161 19.42 10.94 3.20
N ARG A 162 19.52 10.33 2.00
CA ARG A 162 18.40 10.18 1.05
C ARG A 162 17.23 9.40 1.67
N ALA A 163 17.52 8.29 2.36
CA ALA A 163 16.49 7.51 3.04
C ALA A 163 15.79 8.33 4.14
N ALA A 164 16.52 9.11 4.92
CA ALA A 164 15.95 9.98 5.96
C ALA A 164 15.08 11.09 5.36
N GLN A 165 15.50 11.67 4.24
CA GLN A 165 14.72 12.69 3.53
C GLN A 165 13.40 12.12 3.01
N LEU A 166 13.40 10.95 2.36
CA LEU A 166 12.18 10.28 1.93
C LEU A 166 11.29 9.90 3.12
N ALA A 167 11.85 9.42 4.22
CA ALA A 167 11.08 9.05 5.41
C ALA A 167 10.36 10.27 6.02
N SER A 168 11.03 11.42 6.11
CA SER A 168 10.43 12.66 6.60
C SER A 168 9.30 13.16 5.70
N MET A 169 9.52 13.16 4.37
CA MET A 169 8.50 13.51 3.39
C MET A 169 7.30 12.55 3.50
N GLN A 170 7.56 11.26 3.57
CA GLN A 170 6.53 10.22 3.68
C GLN A 170 5.67 10.39 4.93
N ALA A 171 6.28 10.68 6.08
CA ALA A 171 5.55 10.95 7.32
C ALA A 171 4.58 12.15 7.15
N SER A 172 5.02 13.21 6.49
CA SER A 172 4.17 14.39 6.21
C SER A 172 3.01 14.05 5.28
N ILE A 173 3.26 13.28 4.22
CA ILE A 173 2.21 12.83 3.29
C ILE A 173 1.19 11.95 4.02
N LYS A 174 1.65 10.97 4.81
CA LYS A 174 0.79 10.08 5.59
C LYS A 174 -0.11 10.87 6.54
N ALA A 175 0.47 11.78 7.33
CA ALA A 175 -0.27 12.62 8.26
C ALA A 175 -1.34 13.46 7.55
N SER A 176 -1.03 14.05 6.37
CA SER A 176 -2.00 14.76 5.55
C SER A 176 -3.13 13.87 5.07
N LEU A 177 -2.84 12.69 4.52
CA LEU A 177 -3.84 11.74 4.03
C LEU A 177 -4.77 11.26 5.17
N LEU A 178 -4.23 10.96 6.35
CA LEU A 178 -5.02 10.56 7.50
C LEU A 178 -5.89 11.71 8.01
N SER A 179 -5.39 12.95 8.03
CA SER A 179 -6.16 14.14 8.39
C SER A 179 -7.29 14.40 7.42
N GLU A 180 -7.05 14.26 6.10
CA GLU A 180 -8.07 14.35 5.05
C GLU A 180 -9.14 13.28 5.22
N PHE A 181 -8.73 12.04 5.52
CA PHE A 181 -9.66 10.94 5.78
C PHE A 181 -10.55 11.25 7.00
N VAL A 182 -9.97 11.66 8.13
CA VAL A 182 -10.73 12.03 9.35
C VAL A 182 -11.69 13.18 9.05
N SER A 183 -11.23 14.23 8.37
CA SER A 183 -12.05 15.41 8.02
C SER A 183 -13.19 15.07 7.07
N SER A 184 -13.05 14.02 6.25
CA SER A 184 -14.12 13.58 5.34
C SER A 184 -15.31 12.99 6.08
N GLY A 185 -15.17 12.55 7.33
CA GLY A 185 -16.18 11.85 8.10
C GLY A 185 -16.60 10.50 7.54
N LYS A 186 -15.90 9.98 6.51
CA LYS A 186 -16.18 8.67 5.92
C LYS A 186 -15.97 7.57 6.96
N LYS A 187 -17.00 6.72 7.10
CA LYS A 187 -16.89 5.52 7.92
C LYS A 187 -15.96 4.51 7.29
N ALA A 188 -15.27 3.74 8.12
CA ALA A 188 -14.43 2.63 7.68
C ALA A 188 -14.99 1.31 8.18
N ASN A 189 -14.94 0.28 7.35
CA ASN A 189 -15.14 -1.09 7.80
C ASN A 189 -13.77 -1.63 8.21
N VAL A 190 -13.56 -1.93 9.50
CA VAL A 190 -12.29 -2.31 10.09
C VAL A 190 -12.31 -3.78 10.49
N LEU A 191 -11.32 -4.55 10.06
CA LEU A 191 -11.05 -5.89 10.58
C LEU A 191 -10.16 -5.76 11.82
N PHE A 192 -10.69 -6.13 12.99
CA PHE A 192 -9.93 -6.05 14.23
C PHE A 192 -8.99 -7.24 14.39
N GLU A 193 -7.71 -6.96 14.52
CA GLU A 193 -6.63 -7.95 14.59
C GLU A 193 -6.20 -8.22 16.02
N THR A 194 -6.28 -7.19 16.88
CA THR A 194 -5.91 -7.29 18.28
C THR A 194 -6.94 -6.63 19.18
N TRP A 195 -7.04 -7.13 20.42
CA TRP A 195 -7.73 -6.48 21.52
C TRP A 195 -6.85 -6.57 22.75
N LYS A 196 -6.47 -5.44 23.29
CA LYS A 196 -5.56 -5.34 24.44
C LYS A 196 -5.86 -4.08 25.23
N ASP A 197 -5.86 -4.19 26.55
CA ASP A 197 -6.01 -3.07 27.51
C ASP A 197 -7.25 -2.20 27.22
N GLY A 198 -8.36 -2.82 26.78
CA GLY A 198 -9.61 -2.11 26.44
C GLY A 198 -9.59 -1.42 25.05
N PHE A 199 -8.59 -1.70 24.22
CA PHE A 199 -8.50 -1.15 22.87
C PHE A 199 -8.46 -2.25 21.81
N LEU A 200 -9.24 -2.03 20.76
CA LEU A 200 -9.19 -2.78 19.51
C LEU A 200 -8.24 -2.05 18.55
N LYS A 201 -7.42 -2.83 17.85
CA LYS A 201 -6.64 -2.33 16.70
C LYS A 201 -6.89 -3.20 15.49
N GLY A 202 -6.92 -2.59 14.32
CA GLY A 202 -7.11 -3.28 13.06
C GLY A 202 -7.02 -2.36 11.87
N HIS A 203 -7.18 -2.91 10.67
CA HIS A 203 -7.07 -2.17 9.43
C HIS A 203 -8.39 -2.10 8.67
N SER A 204 -8.62 -0.95 8.06
CA SER A 204 -9.71 -0.76 7.09
C SER A 204 -9.40 -1.48 5.76
N GLU A 205 -10.38 -1.51 4.88
CA GLU A 205 -10.22 -2.09 3.54
C GLU A 205 -9.08 -1.40 2.75
N ASN A 206 -8.95 -0.09 2.89
CA ASN A 206 -7.86 0.69 2.29
C ASN A 206 -6.60 0.81 3.17
N PHE A 207 -6.44 -0.10 4.14
CA PHE A 207 -5.26 -0.27 4.97
C PHE A 207 -4.90 0.91 5.89
N ILE A 208 -5.87 1.69 6.33
CA ILE A 208 -5.67 2.64 7.44
C ILE A 208 -5.77 1.88 8.76
N GLU A 209 -4.78 2.05 9.62
CA GLU A 209 -4.80 1.48 10.97
C GLU A 209 -5.72 2.29 11.88
N PHE A 210 -6.63 1.60 12.55
CA PHE A 210 -7.59 2.17 13.51
C PHE A 210 -7.34 1.66 14.92
N VAL A 211 -7.57 2.57 15.88
CA VAL A 211 -7.61 2.27 17.31
C VAL A 211 -8.97 2.70 17.85
N CYS A 212 -9.68 1.77 18.52
CA CYS A 212 -11.00 2.01 19.06
C CYS A 212 -11.08 1.49 20.51
N ALA A 213 -11.60 2.29 21.43
CA ALA A 213 -11.95 1.78 22.76
C ALA A 213 -13.11 0.77 22.66
N SER A 214 -13.02 -0.34 23.39
CA SER A 214 -14.06 -1.37 23.42
C SER A 214 -13.95 -2.25 24.66
N ASP A 215 -15.07 -2.46 25.32
CA ASP A 215 -15.21 -3.42 26.42
C ASP A 215 -15.32 -4.87 25.92
N GLN A 216 -15.49 -5.05 24.61
CA GLN A 216 -15.67 -6.37 23.99
C GLN A 216 -14.45 -6.74 23.13
N ASN A 217 -14.07 -8.00 23.22
CA ASN A 217 -13.08 -8.57 22.31
C ASN A 217 -13.74 -8.90 20.96
N LEU A 218 -13.48 -8.04 19.96
CA LEU A 218 -13.94 -8.23 18.59
C LEU A 218 -12.81 -8.71 17.65
N ARG A 219 -11.74 -9.27 18.19
CA ARG A 219 -10.64 -9.83 17.36
C ARG A 219 -11.17 -10.83 16.34
N GLY A 220 -10.74 -10.68 15.08
CA GLY A 220 -11.16 -11.52 13.95
C GLY A 220 -12.55 -11.18 13.40
N LYS A 221 -13.17 -10.11 13.90
CA LYS A 221 -14.46 -9.59 13.41
C LYS A 221 -14.28 -8.27 12.71
N THR A 222 -15.15 -7.97 11.78
CA THR A 222 -15.27 -6.66 11.15
C THR A 222 -16.25 -5.77 11.91
N GLY A 223 -16.02 -4.46 11.86
CA GLY A 223 -16.91 -3.47 12.44
C GLY A 223 -16.79 -2.12 11.76
N THR A 224 -17.92 -1.40 11.70
CA THR A 224 -17.93 -0.04 11.15
C THR A 224 -17.42 0.94 12.20
N VAL A 225 -16.38 1.68 11.84
CA VAL A 225 -15.75 2.70 12.69
C VAL A 225 -15.99 4.10 12.12
N ILE A 226 -16.35 5.02 12.98
CA ILE A 226 -16.44 6.45 12.68
C ILE A 226 -15.14 7.09 13.15
N PRO A 227 -14.35 7.74 12.24
CA PRO A 227 -13.10 8.37 12.59
C PRO A 227 -13.35 9.62 13.46
N LEU A 228 -12.44 9.87 14.43
CA LEU A 228 -12.49 11.04 15.33
C LEU A 228 -11.27 11.93 15.17
N SER A 229 -10.09 11.33 15.22
CA SER A 229 -8.82 12.04 15.20
C SER A 229 -7.70 11.16 14.66
N THR A 230 -6.57 11.77 14.38
CA THR A 230 -5.33 11.07 14.01
C THR A 230 -4.14 11.72 14.72
N ASP A 231 -3.15 10.90 15.04
CA ASP A 231 -1.81 11.32 15.50
C ASP A 231 -0.80 11.43 14.34
N GLY A 232 -1.26 11.25 13.09
CA GLY A 232 -0.45 11.21 11.89
C GLY A 232 0.08 9.81 11.53
N GLU A 233 -0.10 8.83 12.42
CA GLU A 233 0.30 7.44 12.22
C GLU A 233 -0.90 6.49 12.17
N THR A 234 -1.87 6.70 13.07
CA THR A 234 -3.08 5.91 13.21
C THR A 234 -4.32 6.80 13.29
N VAL A 235 -5.48 6.22 13.09
CA VAL A 235 -6.77 6.90 13.26
C VAL A 235 -7.46 6.36 14.51
N THR A 236 -7.79 7.26 15.44
CA THR A 236 -8.68 6.93 16.56
C THR A 236 -10.13 7.11 16.14
N GLY A 237 -10.98 6.16 16.48
CA GLY A 237 -12.40 6.20 16.16
C GLY A 237 -13.24 5.45 17.19
N TYR A 238 -14.55 5.40 16.93
CA TYR A 238 -15.47 4.61 17.75
C TYR A 238 -16.34 3.71 16.87
N LEU A 239 -16.75 2.57 17.43
CA LEU A 239 -17.64 1.64 16.77
C LEU A 239 -19.01 2.31 16.55
N SER A 240 -19.45 2.32 15.30
CA SER A 240 -20.84 2.69 15.01
C SER A 240 -21.75 1.63 15.64
N SER A 241 -22.68 2.06 16.50
CA SER A 241 -23.72 1.16 16.97
C SER A 241 -24.46 0.62 15.75
N SER A 242 -24.37 -0.69 15.49
CA SER A 242 -25.33 -1.34 14.61
C SER A 242 -26.69 -1.12 15.22
N SER A 243 -27.57 -0.40 14.55
CA SER A 243 -29.00 -0.48 14.85
C SER A 243 -29.37 -1.96 14.66
N SER A 244 -29.42 -2.70 15.75
CA SER A 244 -30.07 -3.99 15.76
C SER A 244 -31.53 -3.70 15.38
N SER A 245 -31.88 -3.89 14.11
CA SER A 245 -33.25 -4.08 13.71
C SER A 245 -33.72 -5.36 14.44
N ALA A 246 -34.25 -5.18 15.62
CA ALA A 246 -35.06 -6.18 16.27
C ALA A 246 -36.22 -6.50 15.30
N SER A 247 -36.13 -7.60 14.59
CA SER A 247 -37.29 -8.26 14.01
C SER A 247 -38.08 -8.82 15.19
N SER A 248 -38.95 -8.00 15.72
CA SER A 248 -40.07 -8.49 16.54
C SER A 248 -41.07 -9.06 15.56
N MET A 249 -41.35 -10.32 15.73
CA MET A 249 -42.50 -11.17 15.42
C MET A 249 -42.15 -12.35 14.51
#